data_d84c98084402600e304c997b033556e2
#
_entry.id   d84c98084402600e304c997b033556e2
#
_cell.length_a   1.000
_cell.length_b   1.000
_cell.length_c   1.000
_cell.angle_alpha   90.00
_cell.angle_beta   90.00
_cell.angle_gamma   90.00
#
_symmetry.space_group_name_H-M   'P 1'
#
loop_
_entity.id
_entity.type
_entity.pdbx_description
1 polymer ?
#
loop_
_entity_poly.entity_id
_entity_poly.type
_entity_poly.pdbx_seq_one_letter_code
_entity_poly.pdbx_strand_id
1 'polypeptide(L)'
;MSLTEVKVRQAKPKEKIYFLADDDGLSLKVEPNGRKSWSYRYSVAGTNKRPRVKLGEYPVMSLKEARTVRDEYKFNDHQNEAMYKKNIKTFQDICEEWLEFKIRNSFEDKPRCGVIQLAQKCLAQDIYPDIGVMPFTEVKRYDLVKIIKSIESRNVKEPVKKAYSYLNQIYDYAVAMGYCEYNIANGLHKILVSNKIKKNYPYLNSNELPNFLARLKQINTDPIIKKALLFKLYTGVRGGELLLCESHHFDLDKKIWKIPALHIKQHRRKVILGHDIPDFFVPLSDQALEVLKSALIWSHGEKYVFSSPRHNNKPIHFNTLNLIIRKMGYTKNELSSHGLRSTFSTILNESGLFQSNWIEAQLSHTDKNKTRASYNHAEYFNQRVEMMQWWGDFIESFI
;
A
#
# COMPACT_ATOMS: atom_id res chain seq x y z
N MET A 1 -21.22 -34.61 43.18
CA MET A 1 -22.36 -35.02 44.05
C MET A 1 -23.12 -33.77 44.40
N SER A 2 -24.38 -33.74 44.02
CA SER A 2 -25.30 -32.64 44.29
C SER A 2 -25.56 -32.49 45.78
N LEU A 3 -25.61 -31.28 46.31
CA LEU A 3 -25.97 -31.02 47.70
C LEU A 3 -27.44 -31.30 47.94
N THR A 4 -27.76 -31.71 49.17
CA THR A 4 -29.15 -31.82 49.63
C THR A 4 -29.39 -30.83 50.77
N GLU A 5 -30.64 -30.40 50.95
CA GLU A 5 -31.02 -29.47 52.02
C GLU A 5 -30.65 -30.01 53.42
N VAL A 6 -30.68 -31.33 53.58
CA VAL A 6 -30.26 -31.99 54.83
C VAL A 6 -28.76 -31.80 55.07
N LYS A 7 -27.93 -32.00 54.05
CA LYS A 7 -26.46 -31.80 54.16
C LYS A 7 -26.11 -30.32 54.41
N VAL A 8 -26.82 -29.40 53.79
CA VAL A 8 -26.67 -27.96 54.02
C VAL A 8 -26.98 -27.58 55.46
N ARG A 9 -28.10 -28.08 56.01
CA ARG A 9 -28.50 -27.88 57.41
C ARG A 9 -27.51 -28.47 58.39
N GLN A 10 -27.07 -29.68 58.16
CA GLN A 10 -26.14 -30.43 59.01
C GLN A 10 -24.67 -29.98 58.97
N ALA A 11 -24.29 -29.10 57.98
CA ALA A 11 -22.93 -28.59 57.88
C ALA A 11 -22.55 -27.82 59.16
N LYS A 12 -21.59 -28.34 59.91
CA LYS A 12 -21.11 -27.73 61.17
C LYS A 12 -19.85 -26.86 60.91
N PRO A 13 -19.66 -25.79 61.64
CA PRO A 13 -18.42 -24.98 61.53
C PRO A 13 -17.19 -25.82 61.87
N LYS A 14 -16.06 -25.48 61.22
CA LYS A 14 -14.74 -26.08 61.44
C LYS A 14 -13.75 -24.94 61.78
N GLU A 15 -12.56 -25.28 62.24
CA GLU A 15 -11.51 -24.30 62.52
C GLU A 15 -11.14 -23.38 61.34
N LYS A 16 -11.30 -23.88 60.11
CA LYS A 16 -11.02 -23.15 58.89
C LYS A 16 -12.27 -23.09 57.99
N ILE A 17 -12.34 -22.03 57.20
CA ILE A 17 -13.36 -21.89 56.15
C ILE A 17 -13.29 -23.08 55.19
N TYR A 18 -14.43 -23.71 54.91
CA TYR A 18 -14.51 -24.77 53.92
C TYR A 18 -15.71 -24.59 52.99
N PHE A 19 -15.70 -25.30 51.89
CA PHE A 19 -16.74 -25.25 50.87
C PHE A 19 -17.32 -26.65 50.64
N LEU A 20 -18.65 -26.73 50.63
CA LEU A 20 -19.36 -27.90 50.14
C LEU A 20 -19.78 -27.62 48.70
N ALA A 21 -19.23 -28.40 47.76
CA ALA A 21 -19.53 -28.21 46.33
C ALA A 21 -20.92 -28.80 46.00
N ASP A 22 -21.67 -28.04 45.24
CA ASP A 22 -22.86 -28.47 44.51
C ASP A 22 -22.51 -28.55 43.02
N ASP A 23 -23.49 -28.86 42.19
CA ASP A 23 -23.29 -28.92 40.74
C ASP A 23 -23.09 -27.53 40.12
N ASP A 24 -22.49 -27.50 38.93
CA ASP A 24 -22.36 -26.30 38.09
C ASP A 24 -21.68 -25.07 38.76
N GLY A 25 -20.68 -25.31 39.58
CA GLY A 25 -19.88 -24.20 40.19
C GLY A 25 -20.52 -23.58 41.44
N LEU A 26 -21.72 -23.98 41.86
CA LEU A 26 -22.32 -23.56 43.11
C LEU A 26 -21.63 -24.25 44.30
N SER A 27 -21.47 -23.53 45.39
CA SER A 27 -20.93 -24.08 46.62
C SER A 27 -21.46 -23.36 47.85
N LEU A 28 -21.64 -24.08 48.95
CA LEU A 28 -21.90 -23.53 50.27
C LEU A 28 -20.58 -23.24 50.98
N LYS A 29 -20.30 -22.00 51.30
CA LYS A 29 -19.19 -21.60 52.17
C LYS A 29 -19.64 -21.68 53.61
N VAL A 30 -18.89 -22.39 54.46
CA VAL A 30 -19.11 -22.46 55.90
C VAL A 30 -17.94 -21.83 56.61
N GLU A 31 -18.21 -20.84 57.46
CA GLU A 31 -17.22 -20.11 58.22
C GLU A 31 -17.08 -20.64 59.65
N PRO A 32 -15.95 -20.41 60.33
CA PRO A 32 -15.74 -20.89 61.71
C PRO A 32 -16.74 -20.33 62.71
N ASN A 33 -17.29 -19.17 62.45
CA ASN A 33 -18.36 -18.54 63.27
C ASN A 33 -19.74 -19.12 63.03
N GLY A 34 -19.87 -20.15 62.20
CA GLY A 34 -21.14 -20.78 61.85
C GLY A 34 -21.93 -20.13 60.72
N ARG A 35 -21.49 -19.01 60.19
CA ARG A 35 -22.14 -18.40 59.01
C ARG A 35 -22.04 -19.28 57.80
N LYS A 36 -23.11 -19.37 57.05
CA LYS A 36 -23.21 -20.13 55.79
C LYS A 36 -23.62 -19.21 54.69
N SER A 37 -22.92 -19.22 53.55
CA SER A 37 -23.25 -18.42 52.40
C SER A 37 -23.06 -19.17 51.09
N TRP A 38 -23.94 -18.88 50.13
CA TRP A 38 -23.88 -19.44 48.78
C TRP A 38 -22.88 -18.65 47.96
N SER A 39 -22.06 -19.36 47.19
CA SER A 39 -21.13 -18.78 46.27
C SER A 39 -21.09 -19.56 44.96
N TYR A 40 -21.00 -18.81 43.85
CA TYR A 40 -20.91 -19.34 42.51
C TYR A 40 -19.53 -19.03 41.92
N ARG A 41 -18.91 -20.03 41.33
CA ARG A 41 -17.62 -19.92 40.65
C ARG A 41 -17.84 -20.02 39.15
N TYR A 42 -17.50 -18.93 38.42
CA TYR A 42 -17.70 -18.84 36.98
C TYR A 42 -16.39 -18.63 36.25
N SER A 43 -16.37 -18.90 34.95
CA SER A 43 -15.22 -18.67 34.08
C SER A 43 -15.40 -17.32 33.37
N VAL A 44 -14.37 -16.48 33.36
CA VAL A 44 -14.40 -15.23 32.59
C VAL A 44 -13.94 -15.52 31.17
N ALA A 45 -14.79 -15.22 30.18
CA ALA A 45 -14.49 -15.41 28.77
C ALA A 45 -13.16 -14.74 28.37
N GLY A 46 -12.33 -15.44 27.59
CA GLY A 46 -11.01 -14.94 27.15
C GLY A 46 -9.91 -14.90 28.21
N THR A 47 -10.17 -15.45 29.42
CA THR A 47 -9.15 -15.54 30.49
C THR A 47 -9.16 -16.90 31.17
N ASN A 48 -8.03 -17.30 31.79
CA ASN A 48 -7.99 -18.50 32.65
C ASN A 48 -8.48 -18.23 34.08
N LYS A 49 -9.11 -17.09 34.35
CA LYS A 49 -9.56 -16.70 35.69
C LYS A 49 -10.92 -17.31 35.97
N ARG A 50 -11.10 -17.87 37.20
CA ARG A 50 -12.35 -18.39 37.71
C ARG A 50 -12.71 -17.70 39.03
N PRO A 51 -13.18 -16.47 39.00
CA PRO A 51 -13.58 -15.75 40.20
C PRO A 51 -14.80 -16.40 40.85
N ARG A 52 -15.05 -16.03 42.10
CA ARG A 52 -16.17 -16.51 42.89
C ARG A 52 -16.99 -15.34 43.38
N VAL A 53 -18.32 -15.37 43.17
CA VAL A 53 -19.26 -14.38 43.64
C VAL A 53 -20.14 -14.94 44.77
N LYS A 54 -20.47 -14.13 45.77
CA LYS A 54 -21.42 -14.47 46.81
C LYS A 54 -22.84 -14.22 46.25
N LEU A 55 -23.70 -15.28 46.35
CA LEU A 55 -25.08 -15.19 45.87
C LEU A 55 -26.05 -14.80 46.99
N GLY A 56 -25.83 -15.29 48.19
CA GLY A 56 -26.70 -15.01 49.35
C GLY A 56 -26.25 -15.76 50.59
N GLU A 57 -27.02 -15.63 51.66
CA GLU A 57 -26.74 -16.27 52.97
C GLU A 57 -27.83 -17.31 53.32
N TYR A 58 -27.37 -18.45 53.78
CA TYR A 58 -28.28 -19.48 54.35
C TYR A 58 -28.53 -19.15 55.84
N PRO A 59 -29.79 -19.27 56.38
CA PRO A 59 -30.96 -19.89 55.75
C PRO A 59 -31.87 -18.89 54.97
N VAL A 60 -31.50 -17.59 54.87
CA VAL A 60 -32.32 -16.59 54.16
C VAL A 60 -32.56 -17.00 52.71
N MET A 61 -31.54 -17.60 52.06
CA MET A 61 -31.62 -18.19 50.73
C MET A 61 -31.50 -19.70 50.86
N SER A 62 -32.49 -20.46 50.41
CA SER A 62 -32.52 -21.89 50.34
C SER A 62 -31.58 -22.43 49.26
N LEU A 63 -31.29 -23.73 49.27
CA LEU A 63 -30.54 -24.40 48.20
C LEU A 63 -31.24 -24.27 46.82
N LYS A 64 -32.57 -24.34 46.81
CA LYS A 64 -33.37 -24.18 45.58
C LYS A 64 -33.21 -22.79 44.99
N GLU A 65 -33.36 -21.76 45.82
CA GLU A 65 -33.19 -20.37 45.38
C GLU A 65 -31.75 -20.08 44.94
N ALA A 66 -30.74 -20.64 45.64
CA ALA A 66 -29.33 -20.48 45.26
C ALA A 66 -29.03 -21.12 43.89
N ARG A 67 -29.68 -22.24 43.54
CA ARG A 67 -29.58 -22.83 42.20
C ARG A 67 -30.25 -21.97 41.14
N THR A 68 -31.42 -21.40 41.43
CA THR A 68 -32.09 -20.47 40.49
C THR A 68 -31.24 -19.26 40.21
N VAL A 69 -30.71 -18.59 41.25
CA VAL A 69 -29.83 -17.43 41.08
C VAL A 69 -28.52 -17.80 40.32
N ARG A 70 -27.94 -19.01 40.60
CA ARG A 70 -26.81 -19.52 39.82
C ARG A 70 -27.16 -19.67 38.35
N ASP A 71 -28.33 -20.22 38.01
CA ASP A 71 -28.78 -20.43 36.63
C ASP A 71 -29.01 -19.13 35.89
N GLU A 72 -29.53 -18.11 36.57
CA GLU A 72 -29.64 -16.72 36.05
C GLU A 72 -28.26 -16.11 35.77
N TYR A 73 -27.31 -16.26 36.69
CA TYR A 73 -25.92 -15.83 36.48
C TYR A 73 -25.29 -16.53 35.28
N LYS A 74 -25.49 -17.87 35.17
CA LYS A 74 -24.97 -18.68 34.06
C LYS A 74 -25.57 -18.26 32.72
N PHE A 75 -26.87 -17.97 32.68
CA PHE A 75 -27.58 -17.52 31.49
C PHE A 75 -27.05 -16.13 31.03
N ASN A 76 -26.89 -15.19 31.97
CA ASN A 76 -26.36 -13.87 31.68
C ASN A 76 -24.88 -13.92 31.24
N ASP A 77 -24.09 -14.83 31.81
CA ASP A 77 -22.68 -15.01 31.45
C ASP A 77 -22.56 -15.59 30.03
N HIS A 78 -23.41 -16.55 29.65
CA HIS A 78 -23.48 -17.07 28.27
C HIS A 78 -23.96 -16.04 27.26
N GLN A 79 -24.93 -15.19 27.61
CA GLN A 79 -25.35 -14.08 26.73
C GLN A 79 -24.23 -13.04 26.55
N ASN A 80 -23.55 -12.70 27.63
CA ASN A 80 -22.41 -11.78 27.59
C ASN A 80 -21.25 -12.38 26.77
N GLU A 81 -20.98 -13.69 26.92
CA GLU A 81 -19.96 -14.40 26.13
C GLU A 81 -20.35 -14.44 24.64
N ALA A 82 -21.60 -14.71 24.31
CA ALA A 82 -22.10 -14.71 22.93
C ALA A 82 -22.09 -13.30 22.30
N MET A 83 -22.47 -12.28 23.05
CA MET A 83 -22.38 -10.88 22.63
C MET A 83 -20.91 -10.42 22.49
N TYR A 84 -20.05 -10.85 23.42
CA TYR A 84 -18.62 -10.52 23.35
C TYR A 84 -17.97 -11.19 22.13
N LYS A 85 -18.25 -12.49 21.86
CA LYS A 85 -17.76 -13.17 20.66
C LYS A 85 -18.32 -12.57 19.37
N LYS A 86 -19.56 -12.09 19.35
CA LYS A 86 -20.20 -11.46 18.20
C LYS A 86 -19.62 -10.06 17.87
N ASN A 87 -19.03 -9.39 18.88
CA ASN A 87 -18.45 -8.07 18.75
C ASN A 87 -16.91 -8.07 18.55
N ILE A 88 -16.26 -9.23 18.60
CA ILE A 88 -14.81 -9.33 18.35
C ILE A 88 -14.59 -9.32 16.84
N LYS A 89 -14.03 -8.22 16.33
CA LYS A 89 -13.60 -8.13 14.94
C LYS A 89 -12.43 -9.06 14.70
N THR A 90 -12.51 -9.80 13.60
CA THR A 90 -11.40 -10.62 13.11
C THR A 90 -10.35 -9.73 12.44
N PHE A 91 -9.17 -10.29 12.19
CA PHE A 91 -8.13 -9.60 11.41
C PHE A 91 -8.65 -9.22 10.02
N GLN A 92 -9.43 -10.09 9.37
CA GLN A 92 -10.03 -9.82 8.06
C GLN A 92 -11.03 -8.65 8.11
N ASP A 93 -11.89 -8.58 9.12
CA ASP A 93 -12.86 -7.47 9.27
C ASP A 93 -12.14 -6.12 9.33
N ILE A 94 -11.04 -6.03 10.08
CA ILE A 94 -10.24 -4.80 10.17
C ILE A 94 -9.54 -4.49 8.84
N CYS A 95 -9.08 -5.51 8.11
CA CYS A 95 -8.49 -5.31 6.78
C CYS A 95 -9.52 -4.79 5.77
N GLU A 96 -10.75 -5.28 5.81
CA GLU A 96 -11.83 -4.83 4.93
C GLU A 96 -12.20 -3.37 5.21
N GLU A 97 -12.32 -2.97 6.46
CA GLU A 97 -12.51 -1.57 6.85
C GLU A 97 -11.35 -0.67 6.40
N TRP A 98 -10.11 -1.14 6.56
CA TRP A 98 -8.94 -0.42 6.08
C TRP A 98 -8.92 -0.28 4.55
N LEU A 99 -9.35 -1.30 3.81
CA LEU A 99 -9.49 -1.24 2.35
C LEU A 99 -10.56 -0.23 1.94
N GLU A 100 -11.72 -0.22 2.60
CA GLU A 100 -12.77 0.78 2.37
C GLU A 100 -12.29 2.20 2.69
N PHE A 101 -11.58 2.37 3.81
CA PHE A 101 -10.95 3.65 4.16
C PHE A 101 -9.98 4.10 3.06
N LYS A 102 -9.17 3.19 2.51
CA LYS A 102 -8.27 3.51 1.39
C LYS A 102 -9.01 3.88 0.11
N ILE A 103 -10.12 3.21 -0.18
CA ILE A 103 -10.96 3.51 -1.35
C ILE A 103 -11.57 4.90 -1.18
N ARG A 104 -12.18 5.19 -0.03
CA ARG A 104 -12.79 6.51 0.27
C ARG A 104 -11.78 7.65 0.24
N ASN A 105 -10.55 7.41 0.67
CA ASN A 105 -9.46 8.38 0.63
C ASN A 105 -8.64 8.32 -0.66
N SER A 106 -8.99 7.47 -1.62
CA SER A 106 -8.44 7.54 -2.96
C SER A 106 -9.23 8.62 -3.71
N PHE A 107 -8.58 9.75 -3.93
CA PHE A 107 -9.15 10.92 -4.63
C PHE A 107 -9.37 10.68 -6.14
N GLU A 108 -9.54 9.46 -6.58
CA GLU A 108 -9.78 9.10 -7.96
C GLU A 108 -11.18 8.52 -8.07
N ASP A 109 -11.99 9.00 -9.02
CA ASP A 109 -13.31 8.41 -9.37
C ASP A 109 -13.19 6.93 -9.75
N LYS A 110 -11.99 6.50 -10.10
CA LYS A 110 -11.60 5.09 -10.19
C LYS A 110 -10.31 4.95 -9.38
N PRO A 111 -10.36 4.36 -8.16
CA PRO A 111 -9.14 4.01 -7.45
C PRO A 111 -8.26 3.25 -8.46
N ARG A 112 -6.98 3.62 -8.54
CA ARG A 112 -6.03 2.90 -9.41
C ARG A 112 -6.21 1.43 -9.08
N CYS A 113 -7.03 0.73 -9.86
CA CYS A 113 -7.42 -0.67 -9.64
C CYS A 113 -6.24 -1.52 -9.21
N GLY A 114 -5.04 -1.20 -9.72
CA GLY A 114 -3.82 -1.92 -9.40
C GLY A 114 -3.35 -1.82 -7.94
N VAL A 115 -3.53 -0.73 -7.22
CA VAL A 115 -3.00 -0.61 -5.83
C VAL A 115 -3.90 -1.33 -4.85
N ILE A 116 -5.21 -1.12 -4.94
CA ILE A 116 -6.20 -1.81 -4.10
C ILE A 116 -6.22 -3.30 -4.43
N GLN A 117 -6.28 -3.66 -5.71
CA GLN A 117 -6.25 -5.06 -6.16
C GLN A 117 -4.97 -5.78 -5.71
N LEU A 118 -3.82 -5.12 -5.73
CA LEU A 118 -2.58 -5.70 -5.22
C LEU A 118 -2.61 -5.89 -3.71
N ALA A 119 -3.24 -4.98 -2.95
CA ALA A 119 -3.44 -5.16 -1.52
C ALA A 119 -4.38 -6.34 -1.24
N GLN A 120 -5.54 -6.38 -1.89
CA GLN A 120 -6.50 -7.48 -1.78
C GLN A 120 -5.87 -8.83 -2.13
N LYS A 121 -5.12 -8.88 -3.23
CA LYS A 121 -4.40 -10.10 -3.63
C LYS A 121 -3.38 -10.55 -2.60
N CYS A 122 -2.59 -9.62 -2.05
CA CYS A 122 -1.61 -9.93 -1.03
C CYS A 122 -2.28 -10.42 0.26
N LEU A 123 -3.35 -9.76 0.70
CA LEU A 123 -4.12 -10.17 1.86
C LEU A 123 -4.70 -11.58 1.68
N ALA A 124 -5.39 -11.82 0.57
CA ALA A 124 -6.05 -13.10 0.30
C ALA A 124 -5.08 -14.28 0.14
N GLN A 125 -3.95 -14.05 -0.53
CA GLN A 125 -3.00 -15.13 -0.85
C GLN A 125 -1.96 -15.39 0.24
N ASP A 126 -1.55 -14.35 0.96
CA ASP A 126 -0.36 -14.41 1.79
C ASP A 126 -0.63 -14.19 3.29
N ILE A 127 -1.77 -13.59 3.67
CA ILE A 127 -2.01 -13.15 5.05
C ILE A 127 -3.25 -13.82 5.65
N TYR A 128 -4.40 -13.78 4.98
CA TYR A 128 -5.65 -14.35 5.49
C TYR A 128 -5.60 -15.85 5.78
N PRO A 129 -4.87 -16.70 5.03
CA PRO A 129 -4.81 -18.13 5.34
C PRO A 129 -4.27 -18.43 6.74
N ASP A 130 -3.39 -17.58 7.27
CA ASP A 130 -2.78 -17.80 8.60
C ASP A 130 -3.55 -17.11 9.74
N ILE A 131 -4.02 -15.86 9.52
CA ILE A 131 -4.57 -15.03 10.60
C ILE A 131 -5.93 -14.38 10.28
N GLY A 132 -6.50 -14.57 9.10
CA GLY A 132 -7.70 -13.86 8.66
C GLY A 132 -8.90 -14.02 9.61
N VAL A 133 -9.17 -15.22 10.08
CA VAL A 133 -10.29 -15.55 10.98
C VAL A 133 -9.95 -15.38 12.47
N MET A 134 -8.71 -15.05 12.81
CA MET A 134 -8.32 -14.83 14.19
C MET A 134 -8.90 -13.54 14.73
N PRO A 135 -9.35 -13.48 16.00
CA PRO A 135 -9.64 -12.24 16.67
C PRO A 135 -8.44 -11.27 16.55
N PHE A 136 -8.71 -10.02 16.14
CA PHE A 136 -7.63 -9.06 15.87
C PHE A 136 -6.69 -8.85 17.07
N THR A 137 -7.27 -8.87 18.28
CA THR A 137 -6.53 -8.70 19.54
C THR A 137 -5.68 -9.90 19.94
N GLU A 138 -5.93 -11.08 19.38
CA GLU A 138 -5.18 -12.32 19.65
C GLU A 138 -3.99 -12.49 18.70
N VAL A 139 -3.95 -11.78 17.58
CA VAL A 139 -2.82 -11.80 16.63
C VAL A 139 -1.57 -11.26 17.30
N LYS A 140 -0.51 -12.06 17.32
CA LYS A 140 0.77 -11.70 17.94
C LYS A 140 1.80 -11.31 16.87
N ARG A 141 2.79 -10.53 17.28
CA ARG A 141 3.93 -10.21 16.41
C ARG A 141 4.61 -11.44 15.80
N TYR A 142 4.64 -12.56 16.54
CA TYR A 142 5.20 -13.82 16.05
C TYR A 142 4.47 -14.34 14.80
N ASP A 143 3.15 -14.21 14.75
CA ASP A 143 2.35 -14.64 13.60
C ASP A 143 2.69 -13.82 12.36
N LEU A 144 2.85 -12.50 12.53
CA LEU A 144 3.29 -11.62 11.43
C LEU A 144 4.70 -11.96 10.95
N VAL A 145 5.62 -12.29 11.85
CA VAL A 145 6.98 -12.72 11.50
C VAL A 145 6.93 -14.03 10.71
N LYS A 146 6.10 -14.99 11.11
CA LYS A 146 5.90 -16.27 10.41
C LYS A 146 5.42 -16.06 8.97
N ILE A 147 4.41 -15.21 8.78
CA ILE A 147 3.89 -14.85 7.45
C ILE A 147 4.99 -14.23 6.60
N ILE A 148 5.70 -13.23 7.09
CA ILE A 148 6.77 -12.55 6.37
C ILE A 148 7.86 -13.55 5.94
N LYS A 149 8.29 -14.45 6.84
CA LYS A 149 9.28 -15.49 6.53
C LYS A 149 8.77 -16.51 5.51
N SER A 150 7.49 -16.88 5.58
CA SER A 150 6.85 -17.78 4.60
C SER A 150 6.86 -17.15 3.20
N ILE A 151 6.58 -15.85 3.07
CA ILE A 151 6.66 -15.16 1.79
C ILE A 151 8.13 -15.06 1.31
N GLU A 152 9.06 -14.78 2.23
CA GLU A 152 10.49 -14.66 1.93
C GLU A 152 11.10 -15.97 1.42
N SER A 153 10.68 -17.13 1.95
CA SER A 153 11.15 -18.45 1.52
C SER A 153 10.87 -18.74 0.05
N ARG A 154 9.91 -18.05 -0.56
CA ARG A 154 9.61 -18.15 -2.01
C ARG A 154 10.61 -17.37 -2.89
N ASN A 155 11.66 -16.78 -2.33
CA ASN A 155 12.67 -15.96 -3.03
C ASN A 155 12.08 -14.76 -3.80
N VAL A 156 10.92 -14.25 -3.40
CA VAL A 156 10.22 -13.12 -4.02
C VAL A 156 10.31 -11.88 -3.14
N LYS A 157 11.00 -10.83 -3.61
CA LYS A 157 11.31 -9.64 -2.78
C LYS A 157 10.19 -8.61 -2.71
N GLU A 158 9.56 -8.30 -3.83
CA GLU A 158 8.52 -7.27 -3.88
C GLU A 158 7.24 -7.67 -3.11
N PRO A 159 6.76 -8.93 -3.17
CA PRO A 159 5.67 -9.40 -2.32
C PRO A 159 5.95 -9.25 -0.83
N VAL A 160 7.14 -9.60 -0.35
CA VAL A 160 7.55 -9.44 1.06
C VAL A 160 7.45 -7.99 1.51
N LYS A 161 8.00 -7.05 0.74
CA LYS A 161 7.95 -5.61 1.06
C LYS A 161 6.52 -5.08 1.07
N LYS A 162 5.68 -5.55 0.16
CA LYS A 162 4.27 -5.16 0.10
C LYS A 162 3.50 -5.70 1.29
N ALA A 163 3.66 -6.99 1.63
CA ALA A 163 3.02 -7.59 2.78
C ALA A 163 3.38 -6.83 4.07
N TYR A 164 4.67 -6.56 4.30
CA TYR A 164 5.11 -5.74 5.41
C TYR A 164 4.44 -4.35 5.40
N SER A 165 4.46 -3.68 4.25
CA SER A 165 3.88 -2.34 4.13
C SER A 165 2.37 -2.32 4.41
N TYR A 166 1.64 -3.34 3.97
CA TYR A 166 0.21 -3.45 4.23
C TYR A 166 -0.07 -3.78 5.69
N LEU A 167 0.64 -4.74 6.28
CA LEU A 167 0.51 -5.04 7.70
C LEU A 167 0.76 -3.80 8.57
N ASN A 168 1.82 -3.04 8.27
CA ASN A 168 2.10 -1.82 9.02
C ASN A 168 0.97 -0.78 8.87
N GLN A 169 0.43 -0.57 7.67
CA GLN A 169 -0.67 0.36 7.43
C GLN A 169 -1.99 -0.10 8.09
N ILE A 170 -2.26 -1.40 8.13
CA ILE A 170 -3.45 -1.96 8.78
C ILE A 170 -3.36 -1.73 10.28
N TYR A 171 -2.21 -2.00 10.90
CA TYR A 171 -2.03 -1.76 12.33
C TYR A 171 -1.99 -0.27 12.67
N ASP A 172 -1.43 0.60 11.83
CA ASP A 172 -1.53 2.07 12.01
C ASP A 172 -3.00 2.54 11.98
N TYR A 173 -3.80 2.00 11.06
CA TYR A 173 -5.24 2.24 11.00
C TYR A 173 -5.95 1.72 12.24
N ALA A 174 -5.64 0.51 12.67
CA ALA A 174 -6.23 -0.11 13.85
C ALA A 174 -5.94 0.67 15.14
N VAL A 175 -4.73 1.20 15.30
CA VAL A 175 -4.37 2.10 16.42
C VAL A 175 -5.20 3.39 16.34
N ALA A 176 -5.30 4.00 15.16
CA ALA A 176 -6.07 5.23 14.98
C ALA A 176 -7.57 5.04 15.25
N MET A 177 -8.12 3.85 14.99
CA MET A 177 -9.50 3.49 15.27
C MET A 177 -9.74 2.96 16.71
N GLY A 178 -8.68 2.81 17.51
CA GLY A 178 -8.76 2.30 18.88
C GLY A 178 -8.96 0.79 19.00
N TYR A 179 -8.69 0.02 17.95
CA TYR A 179 -8.78 -1.45 17.99
C TYR A 179 -7.59 -2.12 18.69
N CYS A 180 -6.47 -1.42 18.79
CA CYS A 180 -5.30 -1.84 19.55
C CYS A 180 -4.52 -0.61 20.04
N GLU A 181 -3.70 -0.81 21.08
CA GLU A 181 -2.93 0.27 21.70
C GLU A 181 -1.67 0.65 20.91
N TYR A 182 -1.06 -0.32 20.22
CA TYR A 182 0.19 -0.10 19.48
C TYR A 182 0.28 -0.99 18.23
N ASN A 183 1.10 -0.53 17.27
CA ASN A 183 1.33 -1.22 16.02
C ASN A 183 2.38 -2.33 16.20
N ILE A 184 1.92 -3.61 16.26
CA ILE A 184 2.79 -4.77 16.38
C ILE A 184 3.57 -5.09 15.09
N ALA A 185 3.20 -4.51 13.95
CA ALA A 185 3.92 -4.66 12.69
C ALA A 185 5.10 -3.68 12.56
N ASN A 186 5.20 -2.69 13.44
CA ASN A 186 6.28 -1.71 13.38
C ASN A 186 7.65 -2.40 13.48
N GLY A 187 8.59 -1.99 12.62
CA GLY A 187 9.96 -2.51 12.62
C GLY A 187 10.12 -3.93 12.03
N LEU A 188 9.07 -4.59 11.51
CA LEU A 188 9.20 -5.90 10.82
C LEU A 188 10.18 -5.86 9.63
N HIS A 189 10.38 -4.69 8.99
CA HIS A 189 11.35 -4.55 7.92
C HIS A 189 12.80 -4.85 8.34
N LYS A 190 13.12 -4.75 9.63
CA LYS A 190 14.46 -5.02 10.18
C LYS A 190 14.84 -6.51 10.14
N ILE A 191 13.84 -7.41 10.07
CA ILE A 191 14.07 -8.85 9.96
C ILE A 191 14.15 -9.33 8.51
N LEU A 192 13.84 -8.47 7.52
CA LEU A 192 13.95 -8.83 6.11
C LEU A 192 15.42 -8.96 5.73
N VAL A 193 15.78 -10.08 5.11
CA VAL A 193 17.12 -10.25 4.56
C VAL A 193 17.34 -9.29 3.40
N SER A 194 17.90 -8.13 3.73
CA SER A 194 18.20 -7.06 2.76
C SER A 194 19.48 -7.40 1.97
N ASN A 195 19.39 -8.36 1.06
CA ASN A 195 20.54 -8.77 0.24
C ASN A 195 20.53 -8.18 -1.17
N LYS A 196 20.33 -6.87 -1.36
CA LYS A 196 20.75 -6.25 -2.63
C LYS A 196 21.01 -4.76 -2.47
N ILE A 197 22.19 -4.36 -2.88
CA ILE A 197 22.54 -3.03 -3.36
C ILE A 197 21.40 -2.56 -4.27
N LYS A 198 20.81 -1.40 -4.00
CA LYS A 198 19.86 -0.75 -4.92
C LYS A 198 20.61 -0.55 -6.23
N LYS A 199 20.33 -1.38 -7.22
CA LYS A 199 20.80 -1.11 -8.59
C LYS A 199 20.01 0.09 -9.10
N ASN A 200 20.71 1.08 -9.59
CA ASN A 200 20.11 2.17 -10.35
C ASN A 200 19.37 1.59 -11.57
N TYR A 201 18.40 2.32 -12.10
CA TYR A 201 17.77 1.93 -13.36
C TYR A 201 18.85 1.81 -14.43
N PRO A 202 18.89 0.70 -15.19
CA PRO A 202 19.83 0.55 -16.28
C PRO A 202 19.55 1.64 -17.32
N TYR A 203 20.61 2.27 -17.79
CA TYR A 203 20.57 3.36 -18.76
C TYR A 203 21.63 3.10 -19.85
N LEU A 204 21.53 3.81 -20.96
CA LEU A 204 22.51 3.79 -22.04
C LEU A 204 23.51 4.94 -21.83
N ASN A 205 24.77 4.66 -22.00
CA ASN A 205 25.80 5.71 -22.16
C ASN A 205 25.79 6.25 -23.60
N SER A 206 26.56 7.30 -23.87
CA SER A 206 26.65 7.94 -25.20
C SER A 206 27.06 6.97 -26.32
N ASN A 207 27.96 6.02 -26.03
CA ASN A 207 28.48 5.06 -27.03
C ASN A 207 27.42 3.98 -27.36
N GLU A 208 26.42 3.77 -26.53
CA GLU A 208 25.37 2.76 -26.75
C GLU A 208 24.15 3.33 -27.49
N LEU A 209 24.01 4.67 -27.54
CA LEU A 209 22.91 5.33 -28.23
C LEU A 209 22.81 5.02 -29.72
N PRO A 210 23.92 5.01 -30.52
CA PRO A 210 23.85 4.67 -31.94
C PRO A 210 23.25 3.29 -32.17
N ASN A 211 23.65 2.31 -31.38
CA ASN A 211 23.10 0.95 -31.50
C ASN A 211 21.61 0.89 -31.11
N PHE A 212 21.18 1.65 -30.09
CA PHE A 212 19.78 1.72 -29.72
C PHE A 212 18.94 2.34 -30.86
N LEU A 213 19.40 3.44 -31.47
CA LEU A 213 18.71 4.15 -32.56
C LEU A 213 18.63 3.25 -33.81
N ALA A 214 19.71 2.56 -34.16
CA ALA A 214 19.74 1.61 -35.26
C ALA A 214 18.72 0.46 -35.05
N ARG A 215 18.69 -0.15 -33.88
CA ARG A 215 17.70 -1.19 -33.53
C ARG A 215 16.27 -0.66 -33.53
N LEU A 216 16.04 0.58 -33.06
CA LEU A 216 14.72 1.22 -33.07
C LEU A 216 14.25 1.49 -34.49
N LYS A 217 15.13 1.85 -35.40
CA LYS A 217 14.84 2.03 -36.84
C LYS A 217 14.43 0.71 -37.49
N GLN A 218 15.18 -0.37 -37.21
CA GLN A 218 15.01 -1.69 -37.83
C GLN A 218 13.82 -2.50 -37.29
N ILE A 219 13.46 -2.31 -36.00
CA ILE A 219 12.41 -3.14 -35.36
C ILE A 219 11.09 -3.09 -36.13
N ASN A 220 10.51 -4.25 -36.41
CA ASN A 220 9.17 -4.34 -36.99
C ASN A 220 8.12 -4.13 -35.86
N THR A 221 7.54 -2.95 -35.81
CA THR A 221 6.47 -2.57 -34.89
C THR A 221 5.70 -1.38 -35.44
N ASP A 222 4.54 -1.08 -34.86
CA ASP A 222 3.73 0.03 -35.24
C ASP A 222 4.52 1.36 -35.17
N PRO A 223 4.43 2.22 -36.22
CA PRO A 223 5.13 3.49 -36.26
C PRO A 223 4.85 4.40 -35.06
N ILE A 224 3.62 4.40 -34.52
CA ILE A 224 3.30 5.23 -33.35
C ILE A 224 4.10 4.84 -32.10
N ILE A 225 4.41 3.55 -31.96
CA ILE A 225 5.19 3.04 -30.82
C ILE A 225 6.66 3.44 -30.95
N LYS A 226 7.22 3.39 -32.19
CA LYS A 226 8.58 3.91 -32.47
C LYS A 226 8.68 5.39 -32.12
N LYS A 227 7.70 6.18 -32.58
CA LYS A 227 7.62 7.62 -32.30
C LYS A 227 7.49 7.90 -30.81
N ALA A 228 6.72 7.11 -30.07
CA ALA A 228 6.59 7.26 -28.62
C ALA A 228 7.92 7.00 -27.89
N LEU A 229 8.70 6.00 -28.30
CA LEU A 229 10.03 5.74 -27.74
C LEU A 229 11.01 6.87 -28.05
N LEU A 230 11.02 7.34 -29.29
CA LEU A 230 11.89 8.41 -29.75
C LEU A 230 11.54 9.75 -29.09
N PHE A 231 10.26 10.10 -29.05
CA PHE A 231 9.78 11.30 -28.37
C PHE A 231 10.10 11.28 -26.88
N LYS A 232 9.99 10.11 -26.25
CA LYS A 232 10.38 9.93 -24.86
C LYS A 232 11.89 10.11 -24.64
N LEU A 233 12.71 9.67 -25.57
CA LEU A 233 14.16 9.89 -25.53
C LEU A 233 14.48 11.39 -25.66
N TYR A 234 13.88 12.08 -26.63
CA TYR A 234 14.09 13.52 -26.84
C TYR A 234 13.65 14.38 -25.66
N THR A 235 12.54 14.04 -25.00
CA THR A 235 11.96 14.92 -23.96
C THR A 235 12.34 14.55 -22.53
N GLY A 236 12.82 13.33 -22.30
CA GLY A 236 13.16 12.84 -20.97
C GLY A 236 11.97 12.68 -20.01
N VAL A 237 10.71 12.81 -20.45
CA VAL A 237 9.50 12.77 -19.63
C VAL A 237 9.20 11.41 -19.06
N ARG A 238 8.36 11.34 -18.01
CA ARG A 238 7.91 10.06 -17.47
C ARG A 238 6.92 9.37 -18.41
N GLY A 239 6.91 8.04 -18.37
CA GLY A 239 5.99 7.26 -19.20
C GLY A 239 4.52 7.63 -19.00
N GLY A 240 4.10 7.95 -17.78
CA GLY A 240 2.72 8.38 -17.51
C GLY A 240 2.37 9.72 -18.15
N GLU A 241 3.30 10.67 -18.17
CA GLU A 241 3.16 11.96 -18.81
C GLU A 241 3.04 11.79 -20.33
N LEU A 242 3.93 11.00 -20.93
CA LEU A 242 3.91 10.64 -22.35
C LEU A 242 2.57 10.01 -22.79
N LEU A 243 2.07 9.05 -22.03
CA LEU A 243 0.87 8.32 -22.42
C LEU A 243 -0.42 9.13 -22.31
N LEU A 244 -0.43 10.17 -21.47
CA LEU A 244 -1.58 11.02 -21.25
C LEU A 244 -1.56 12.30 -22.09
N CYS A 245 -0.60 12.43 -23.02
CA CYS A 245 -0.54 13.62 -23.86
C CYS A 245 -1.61 13.61 -24.94
N GLU A 246 -2.29 14.73 -25.07
CA GLU A 246 -3.35 14.99 -26.05
C GLU A 246 -2.90 16.10 -26.98
N SER A 247 -3.45 16.18 -28.19
CA SER A 247 -3.02 17.14 -29.22
C SER A 247 -3.10 18.60 -28.72
N HIS A 248 -4.13 18.94 -27.97
CA HIS A 248 -4.33 20.30 -27.44
C HIS A 248 -3.35 20.70 -26.33
N HIS A 249 -2.53 19.77 -25.83
CA HIS A 249 -1.45 20.07 -24.88
C HIS A 249 -0.24 20.71 -25.55
N PHE A 250 -0.18 20.80 -26.87
CA PHE A 250 0.99 21.27 -27.61
C PHE A 250 0.75 22.60 -28.32
N ASP A 251 1.66 23.54 -28.09
CA ASP A 251 1.81 24.74 -28.92
C ASP A 251 2.96 24.51 -29.91
N LEU A 252 2.60 24.16 -31.15
CA LEU A 252 3.59 23.77 -32.17
C LEU A 252 4.44 24.97 -32.64
N ASP A 253 3.87 26.16 -32.63
CA ASP A 253 4.57 27.40 -33.08
C ASP A 253 5.61 27.83 -32.06
N LYS A 254 5.27 27.72 -30.76
CA LYS A 254 6.19 28.03 -29.66
C LYS A 254 7.08 26.86 -29.29
N LYS A 255 6.88 25.69 -29.87
CA LYS A 255 7.58 24.43 -29.54
C LYS A 255 7.47 24.07 -28.04
N ILE A 256 6.27 24.17 -27.51
CA ILE A 256 5.98 23.91 -26.08
C ILE A 256 4.99 22.78 -25.93
N TRP A 257 5.30 21.88 -25.03
CA TRP A 257 4.34 20.93 -24.50
C TRP A 257 3.91 21.34 -23.09
N LYS A 258 2.65 21.69 -22.93
CA LYS A 258 2.00 22.00 -21.65
C LYS A 258 1.44 20.71 -21.03
N ILE A 259 2.06 20.22 -19.98
CA ILE A 259 1.60 19.04 -19.25
C ILE A 259 0.72 19.48 -18.07
N PRO A 260 -0.58 19.14 -18.06
CA PRO A 260 -1.46 19.48 -16.94
C PRO A 260 -0.89 18.98 -15.60
N ALA A 261 -0.95 19.81 -14.56
CA ALA A 261 -0.44 19.44 -13.22
C ALA A 261 -1.03 18.13 -12.69
N LEU A 262 -2.27 17.82 -13.07
CA LEU A 262 -2.95 16.56 -12.75
C LEU A 262 -2.24 15.33 -13.34
N HIS A 263 -1.54 15.46 -14.46
CA HIS A 263 -0.79 14.38 -15.09
C HIS A 263 0.60 14.17 -14.47
N ILE A 264 1.10 15.15 -13.71
CA ILE A 264 2.39 15.09 -13.03
C ILE A 264 2.26 14.29 -11.72
N LYS A 265 2.98 13.19 -11.61
CA LYS A 265 2.88 12.26 -10.47
C LYS A 265 3.03 12.94 -9.09
N GLN A 266 3.95 13.90 -8.97
CA GLN A 266 4.20 14.62 -7.71
C GLN A 266 3.11 15.65 -7.38
N HIS A 267 2.47 16.22 -8.38
CA HIS A 267 1.48 17.29 -8.24
C HIS A 267 0.07 16.77 -8.09
N ARG A 268 -0.23 15.63 -8.70
CA ARG A 268 -1.56 15.05 -8.82
C ARG A 268 -2.35 15.06 -7.50
N ARG A 269 -1.74 14.59 -6.40
CA ARG A 269 -2.42 14.57 -5.10
C ARG A 269 -2.77 15.97 -4.60
N LYS A 270 -1.87 16.94 -4.79
CA LYS A 270 -2.09 18.32 -4.37
C LYS A 270 -3.21 18.97 -5.17
N VAL A 271 -3.22 18.78 -6.51
CA VAL A 271 -4.28 19.28 -7.40
C VAL A 271 -5.65 18.72 -6.99
N ILE A 272 -5.74 17.41 -6.73
CA ILE A 272 -6.98 16.76 -6.28
C ILE A 272 -7.45 17.31 -4.92
N LEU A 273 -6.53 17.70 -4.04
CA LEU A 273 -6.84 18.35 -2.76
C LEU A 273 -7.21 19.84 -2.90
N GLY A 274 -7.33 20.36 -4.14
CA GLY A 274 -7.72 21.74 -4.41
C GLY A 274 -6.57 22.75 -4.33
N HIS A 275 -5.31 22.30 -4.25
CA HIS A 275 -4.18 23.22 -4.35
C HIS A 275 -4.03 23.71 -5.79
N ASP A 276 -3.84 25.01 -5.95
CA ASP A 276 -3.50 25.62 -7.22
C ASP A 276 -2.02 25.32 -7.54
N ILE A 277 -1.81 24.39 -8.45
CA ILE A 277 -0.48 23.96 -8.92
C ILE A 277 -0.40 24.26 -10.41
N PRO A 278 0.59 25.06 -10.85
CA PRO A 278 0.76 25.37 -12.26
C PRO A 278 1.05 24.13 -13.10
N ASP A 279 0.63 24.21 -14.37
CA ASP A 279 0.98 23.21 -15.37
C ASP A 279 2.48 23.22 -15.64
N PHE A 280 3.00 22.11 -16.11
CA PHE A 280 4.43 21.96 -16.36
C PHE A 280 4.73 22.14 -17.84
N PHE A 281 5.63 23.05 -18.17
CA PHE A 281 6.02 23.35 -19.54
C PHE A 281 7.31 22.63 -19.91
N VAL A 282 7.27 21.89 -21.02
CA VAL A 282 8.40 21.16 -21.60
C VAL A 282 8.75 21.82 -22.94
N PRO A 283 9.94 22.44 -23.08
CA PRO A 283 10.41 22.92 -24.37
C PRO A 283 10.75 21.72 -25.26
N LEU A 284 10.42 21.85 -26.56
CA LEU A 284 10.67 20.83 -27.57
C LEU A 284 11.81 21.30 -28.48
N SER A 285 12.79 20.42 -28.70
CA SER A 285 13.75 20.58 -29.79
C SER A 285 13.08 20.42 -31.15
N ASP A 286 13.73 20.86 -32.21
CA ASP A 286 13.25 20.70 -33.58
C ASP A 286 12.96 19.25 -33.90
N GLN A 287 13.85 18.34 -33.51
CA GLN A 287 13.72 16.91 -33.71
C GLN A 287 12.53 16.33 -32.93
N ALA A 288 12.34 16.75 -31.69
CA ALA A 288 11.16 16.32 -30.90
C ALA A 288 9.87 16.82 -31.54
N LEU A 289 9.85 18.05 -32.08
CA LEU A 289 8.71 18.61 -32.78
C LEU A 289 8.37 17.83 -34.05
N GLU A 290 9.36 17.45 -34.86
CA GLU A 290 9.14 16.65 -36.06
C GLU A 290 8.59 15.25 -35.74
N VAL A 291 9.09 14.60 -34.68
CA VAL A 291 8.53 13.34 -34.20
C VAL A 291 7.10 13.53 -33.75
N LEU A 292 6.78 14.62 -33.06
CA LEU A 292 5.43 14.96 -32.61
C LEU A 292 4.48 15.17 -33.78
N LYS A 293 4.85 16.02 -34.75
CA LYS A 293 4.04 16.29 -35.96
C LYS A 293 3.72 14.99 -36.68
N SER A 294 4.73 14.15 -36.85
CA SER A 294 4.56 12.84 -37.47
C SER A 294 3.65 11.92 -36.63
N ALA A 295 3.73 11.97 -35.29
CA ALA A 295 2.85 11.19 -34.41
C ALA A 295 1.40 11.66 -34.49
N LEU A 296 1.16 12.97 -34.59
CA LEU A 296 -0.17 13.54 -34.76
C LEU A 296 -0.86 13.07 -36.06
N ILE A 297 -0.09 12.93 -37.14
CA ILE A 297 -0.62 12.34 -38.40
C ILE A 297 -1.01 10.87 -38.16
N TRP A 298 -0.16 10.09 -37.51
CA TRP A 298 -0.41 8.67 -37.25
C TRP A 298 -1.51 8.42 -36.21
N SER A 299 -1.80 9.36 -35.33
CA SER A 299 -2.90 9.26 -34.38
C SER A 299 -4.30 9.43 -34.99
N HIS A 300 -4.37 9.87 -36.26
CA HIS A 300 -5.63 10.05 -37.01
C HIS A 300 -6.71 10.85 -36.26
N GLY A 301 -6.32 11.85 -35.45
CA GLY A 301 -7.23 12.67 -34.65
C GLY A 301 -7.77 12.00 -33.40
N GLU A 302 -7.22 10.87 -33.00
CA GLU A 302 -7.52 10.22 -31.73
C GLU A 302 -7.20 11.16 -30.54
N LYS A 303 -7.88 10.93 -29.43
CA LYS A 303 -7.72 11.73 -28.22
C LYS A 303 -6.25 11.86 -27.77
N TYR A 304 -5.53 10.75 -27.79
CA TYR A 304 -4.13 10.70 -27.35
C TYR A 304 -3.16 10.71 -28.53
N VAL A 305 -2.10 11.48 -28.43
CA VAL A 305 -1.05 11.54 -29.48
C VAL A 305 -0.43 10.17 -29.73
N PHE A 306 -0.16 9.42 -28.65
CA PHE A 306 0.35 8.04 -28.74
C PHE A 306 -0.78 7.04 -28.46
N SER A 307 -1.73 7.00 -29.41
CA SER A 307 -2.90 6.12 -29.35
C SER A 307 -2.55 4.66 -29.48
N SER A 308 -3.39 3.79 -28.92
CA SER A 308 -3.24 2.34 -29.05
C SER A 308 -3.66 1.88 -30.45
N PRO A 309 -2.81 1.18 -31.20
CA PRO A 309 -3.22 0.62 -32.49
C PRO A 309 -4.35 -0.42 -32.41
N ARG A 310 -4.65 -0.89 -31.22
CA ARG A 310 -5.64 -1.96 -30.99
C ARG A 310 -6.94 -1.48 -30.36
N HIS A 311 -6.95 -0.28 -29.77
CA HIS A 311 -8.07 0.22 -28.99
C HIS A 311 -8.23 1.72 -29.22
N ASN A 312 -9.28 2.09 -29.92
CA ASN A 312 -9.63 3.48 -30.20
C ASN A 312 -9.80 4.28 -28.90
N ASN A 313 -9.40 5.54 -28.93
CA ASN A 313 -9.48 6.48 -27.80
C ASN A 313 -8.79 6.03 -26.52
N LYS A 314 -7.80 5.11 -26.61
CA LYS A 314 -6.95 4.72 -25.50
C LYS A 314 -5.48 4.97 -25.84
N PRO A 315 -4.67 5.40 -24.86
CA PRO A 315 -3.23 5.49 -25.09
C PRO A 315 -2.62 4.09 -25.25
N ILE A 316 -1.42 3.99 -25.82
CA ILE A 316 -0.63 2.76 -25.77
C ILE A 316 -0.46 2.31 -24.31
N HIS A 317 -0.51 1.01 -24.06
CA HIS A 317 -0.37 0.48 -22.70
C HIS A 317 1.04 0.76 -22.16
N PHE A 318 1.14 1.09 -20.86
CA PHE A 318 2.40 1.52 -20.23
C PHE A 318 3.54 0.49 -20.36
N ASN A 319 3.24 -0.81 -20.49
CA ASN A 319 4.25 -1.85 -20.72
C ASN A 319 4.69 -1.97 -22.18
N THR A 320 3.97 -1.37 -23.15
CA THR A 320 4.25 -1.54 -24.58
C THR A 320 5.68 -1.10 -24.92
N LEU A 321 6.13 0.04 -24.37
CA LEU A 321 7.48 0.53 -24.62
C LEU A 321 8.53 -0.45 -24.10
N ASN A 322 8.32 -1.07 -22.94
CA ASN A 322 9.22 -2.09 -22.43
C ASN A 322 9.20 -3.38 -23.27
N LEU A 323 8.03 -3.79 -23.76
CA LEU A 323 7.95 -4.95 -24.65
C LEU A 323 8.72 -4.74 -25.95
N ILE A 324 8.67 -3.55 -26.53
CA ILE A 324 9.45 -3.23 -27.73
C ILE A 324 10.94 -3.20 -27.44
N ILE A 325 11.36 -2.60 -26.34
CA ILE A 325 12.77 -2.64 -25.89
C ILE A 325 13.26 -4.10 -25.74
N ARG A 326 12.41 -5.02 -25.21
CA ARG A 326 12.75 -6.46 -25.17
C ARG A 326 12.88 -7.07 -26.56
N LYS A 327 11.96 -6.74 -27.48
CA LYS A 327 12.03 -7.20 -28.89
C LYS A 327 13.27 -6.67 -29.62
N MET A 328 13.77 -5.49 -29.25
CA MET A 328 15.04 -4.96 -29.74
C MET A 328 16.27 -5.71 -29.18
N GLY A 329 16.08 -6.70 -28.31
CA GLY A 329 17.14 -7.54 -27.76
C GLY A 329 17.72 -7.06 -26.43
N TYR A 330 17.19 -5.99 -25.82
CA TYR A 330 17.66 -5.53 -24.50
C TYR A 330 17.01 -6.34 -23.37
N THR A 331 17.79 -6.81 -22.42
CA THR A 331 17.30 -7.45 -21.20
C THR A 331 16.76 -6.40 -20.20
N LYS A 332 16.08 -6.86 -19.15
CA LYS A 332 15.61 -5.97 -18.06
C LYS A 332 16.74 -5.29 -17.28
N ASN A 333 17.94 -5.89 -17.34
CA ASN A 333 19.12 -5.38 -16.64
C ASN A 333 19.94 -4.41 -17.50
N GLU A 334 19.70 -4.34 -18.81
CA GLU A 334 20.41 -3.45 -19.75
C GLU A 334 19.64 -2.17 -20.02
N LEU A 335 18.34 -2.26 -20.28
CA LEU A 335 17.53 -1.08 -20.57
C LEU A 335 16.07 -1.28 -20.18
N SER A 336 15.43 -0.20 -19.77
CA SER A 336 13.99 -0.09 -19.63
C SER A 336 13.50 1.24 -20.19
N SER A 337 12.20 1.35 -20.46
CA SER A 337 11.60 2.62 -20.88
C SER A 337 11.86 3.76 -19.88
N HIS A 338 11.97 3.45 -18.59
CA HIS A 338 12.37 4.45 -17.57
C HIS A 338 13.87 4.76 -17.65
N GLY A 339 14.70 3.78 -18.07
CA GLY A 339 16.12 3.95 -18.26
C GLY A 339 16.48 5.01 -19.32
N LEU A 340 15.62 5.22 -20.34
CA LEU A 340 15.83 6.32 -21.32
C LEU A 340 15.86 7.70 -20.66
N ARG A 341 15.12 7.88 -19.59
CA ARG A 341 15.15 9.12 -18.80
C ARG A 341 16.43 9.22 -17.94
N SER A 342 16.94 8.09 -17.49
CA SER A 342 18.26 8.03 -16.81
C SER A 342 19.37 8.32 -17.80
N THR A 343 19.29 7.80 -19.04
CA THR A 343 20.19 8.13 -20.16
C THR A 343 20.24 9.64 -20.41
N PHE A 344 19.07 10.28 -20.57
CA PHE A 344 18.93 11.72 -20.71
C PHE A 344 19.64 12.48 -19.57
N SER A 345 19.30 12.15 -18.32
CA SER A 345 19.90 12.81 -17.16
C SER A 345 21.41 12.62 -17.07
N THR A 346 21.89 11.39 -17.30
CA THR A 346 23.31 11.07 -17.16
C THR A 346 24.14 11.80 -18.21
N ILE A 347 23.77 11.70 -19.47
CA ILE A 347 24.55 12.31 -20.57
C ILE A 347 24.58 13.84 -20.46
N LEU A 348 23.44 14.47 -20.12
CA LEU A 348 23.41 15.91 -19.90
C LEU A 348 24.28 16.36 -18.71
N ASN A 349 24.32 15.60 -17.62
CA ASN A 349 25.21 15.90 -16.50
C ASN A 349 26.69 15.64 -16.87
N GLU A 350 26.99 14.58 -17.59
CA GLU A 350 28.35 14.22 -18.03
C GLU A 350 28.90 15.20 -19.08
N SER A 351 28.03 15.85 -19.87
CA SER A 351 28.47 16.87 -20.84
C SER A 351 29.15 18.07 -20.17
N GLY A 352 28.83 18.36 -18.92
CA GLY A 352 29.35 19.53 -18.20
C GLY A 352 28.85 20.88 -18.71
N LEU A 353 27.97 20.89 -19.73
CA LEU A 353 27.47 22.13 -20.38
C LEU A 353 26.30 22.74 -19.63
N PHE A 354 25.54 21.97 -18.85
CA PHE A 354 24.28 22.40 -18.24
C PHE A 354 24.29 22.26 -16.74
N GLN A 355 23.69 23.19 -16.05
CA GLN A 355 23.54 23.11 -14.59
C GLN A 355 22.58 21.98 -14.22
N SER A 356 22.94 21.21 -13.20
CA SER A 356 22.10 20.11 -12.73
C SER A 356 20.68 20.55 -12.36
N ASN A 357 20.48 21.79 -11.90
CA ASN A 357 19.15 22.34 -11.60
C ASN A 357 18.25 22.43 -12.84
N TRP A 358 18.81 22.72 -14.02
CA TRP A 358 18.04 22.77 -15.28
C TRP A 358 17.61 21.37 -15.70
N ILE A 359 18.51 20.39 -15.54
CA ILE A 359 18.23 18.98 -15.84
C ILE A 359 17.15 18.44 -14.88
N GLU A 360 17.27 18.72 -13.58
CA GLU A 360 16.28 18.30 -12.59
C GLU A 360 14.92 18.98 -12.81
N ALA A 361 14.90 20.26 -13.21
CA ALA A 361 13.68 20.97 -13.59
C ALA A 361 13.02 20.35 -14.82
N GLN A 362 13.79 20.01 -15.89
CA GLN A 362 13.28 19.30 -17.07
C GLN A 362 12.69 17.93 -16.69
N LEU A 363 13.27 17.27 -15.74
CA LEU A 363 12.77 16.01 -15.23
C LEU A 363 11.59 16.17 -14.25
N SER A 364 11.11 17.38 -13.99
CA SER A 364 10.06 17.62 -12.98
C SER A 364 10.36 16.90 -11.67
N HIS A 365 11.62 16.96 -11.21
CA HIS A 365 12.00 16.45 -9.91
C HIS A 365 11.77 17.50 -8.83
N THR A 366 11.21 17.10 -7.71
CA THR A 366 11.17 17.95 -6.51
C THR A 366 12.54 18.01 -5.89
N ASP A 367 12.97 19.20 -5.48
CA ASP A 367 14.22 19.34 -4.75
C ASP A 367 14.22 18.50 -3.48
N LYS A 368 15.24 17.68 -3.30
CA LYS A 368 15.40 16.84 -2.11
C LYS A 368 15.73 17.67 -0.86
N ASN A 369 16.32 18.84 -1.04
CA ASN A 369 16.56 19.78 0.05
C ASN A 369 15.28 20.59 0.29
N LYS A 370 14.56 20.24 1.35
CA LYS A 370 13.28 20.88 1.72
C LYS A 370 13.43 22.40 1.93
N THR A 371 14.54 22.85 2.47
CA THR A 371 14.81 24.27 2.69
C THR A 371 14.97 24.97 1.35
N ARG A 372 15.78 24.44 0.41
CA ARG A 372 15.95 25.00 -0.92
C ARG A 372 14.62 24.97 -1.71
N ALA A 373 13.87 23.89 -1.62
CA ALA A 373 12.56 23.76 -2.25
C ALA A 373 11.54 24.82 -1.79
N SER A 374 11.69 25.35 -0.58
CA SER A 374 10.80 26.40 -0.06
C SER A 374 11.10 27.78 -0.62
N TYR A 375 12.30 28.01 -1.16
CA TYR A 375 12.73 29.32 -1.66
C TYR A 375 13.01 29.35 -3.16
N ASN A 376 13.26 28.22 -3.81
CA ASN A 376 13.57 28.15 -5.24
C ASN A 376 12.40 27.54 -6.02
N HIS A 377 11.61 28.41 -6.65
CA HIS A 377 10.51 28.06 -7.55
C HIS A 377 10.86 28.28 -9.03
N ALA A 378 12.15 28.44 -9.34
CA ALA A 378 12.59 28.72 -10.71
C ALA A 378 12.39 27.49 -11.61
N GLU A 379 11.75 27.69 -12.75
CA GLU A 379 11.52 26.66 -13.77
C GLU A 379 12.62 26.59 -14.83
N TYR A 380 13.49 27.55 -14.88
CA TYR A 380 14.63 27.66 -15.84
C TYR A 380 14.21 27.43 -17.29
N PHE A 381 13.03 27.94 -17.69
CA PHE A 381 12.45 27.59 -18.98
C PHE A 381 13.37 27.93 -20.17
N ASN A 382 13.90 29.16 -20.23
CA ASN A 382 14.78 29.59 -21.32
C ASN A 382 16.06 28.78 -21.42
N GLN A 383 16.68 28.47 -20.26
CA GLN A 383 17.89 27.64 -20.22
C GLN A 383 17.58 26.20 -20.65
N ARG A 384 16.38 25.74 -20.35
CA ARG A 384 15.91 24.42 -20.79
C ARG A 384 15.65 24.38 -22.29
N VAL A 385 15.23 25.45 -22.94
CA VAL A 385 15.09 25.51 -24.40
C VAL A 385 16.42 25.20 -25.08
N GLU A 386 17.50 25.90 -24.70
CA GLU A 386 18.84 25.67 -25.25
C GLU A 386 19.35 24.27 -24.97
N MET A 387 19.16 23.79 -23.74
CA MET A 387 19.55 22.42 -23.33
C MET A 387 18.81 21.34 -24.13
N MET A 388 17.52 21.52 -24.37
CA MET A 388 16.70 20.55 -25.11
C MET A 388 17.03 20.56 -26.60
N GLN A 389 17.37 21.73 -27.17
CA GLN A 389 17.85 21.77 -28.56
C GLN A 389 19.19 21.06 -28.69
N TRP A 390 20.14 21.36 -27.80
CA TRP A 390 21.43 20.66 -27.80
C TRP A 390 21.26 19.14 -27.68
N TRP A 391 20.34 18.67 -26.81
CA TRP A 391 20.04 17.28 -26.67
C TRP A 391 19.44 16.67 -27.94
N GLY A 392 18.57 17.39 -28.63
CA GLY A 392 18.00 17.01 -29.92
C GLY A 392 19.11 16.82 -30.98
N ASP A 393 20.00 17.82 -31.11
CA ASP A 393 21.11 17.79 -32.06
C ASP A 393 22.11 16.68 -31.74
N PHE A 394 22.37 16.44 -30.44
CA PHE A 394 23.24 15.35 -29.99
C PHE A 394 22.69 13.97 -30.40
N ILE A 395 21.39 13.75 -30.20
CA ILE A 395 20.76 12.47 -30.63
C ILE A 395 20.76 12.35 -32.16
N GLU A 396 20.46 13.44 -32.89
CA GLU A 396 20.40 13.44 -34.34
C GLU A 396 21.76 13.12 -34.97
N SER A 397 22.87 13.51 -34.34
CA SER A 397 24.22 13.20 -34.81
C SER A 397 24.52 11.68 -34.93
N PHE A 398 23.65 10.81 -34.40
CA PHE A 398 23.77 9.35 -34.47
C PHE A 398 22.76 8.69 -35.44
N ILE A 399 21.87 9.43 -36.09
CA ILE A 399 20.83 8.91 -36.98
C ILE A 399 21.25 9.02 -38.44
#